data_2af9add7c2fcd671b799822a45c8569b
#
_entry.id   2af9add7c2fcd671b799822a45c8569b
#
_cell.length_a   1.000
_cell.length_b   1.000
_cell.length_c   1.000
_cell.angle_alpha   90.00
_cell.angle_beta   90.00
_cell.angle_gamma   90.00
#
_symmetry.space_group_name_H-M   'P 1'
#
loop_
_entity.id
_entity.type
_entity.pdbx_description
1 polymer ?
#
loop_
_entity_poly.entity_id
_entity_poly.type
_entity_poly.pdbx_seq_one_letter_code
_entity_poly.pdbx_strand_id
1 'polypeptide(L)'
;VAFIYEDICKTIFVELCRNEEITFTPSRSGSYWLNDFDGDTEIDVVSVDHQNKRVFAGECKYHAKPVDAQVYFALKEKVNNATEIRKAFPGYEVIYGVFSKSGFTQRMLDIAKESVDILLVNEDHLV
;
A
#
# COMPACT_ATOMS: atom_id res chain seq x y z
N VAL A 1 18.87 -4.07 1.34
CA VAL A 1 18.34 -2.90 0.63
C VAL A 1 16.82 -2.89 0.66
N ALA A 2 16.21 -4.06 0.45
CA ALA A 2 14.75 -4.18 0.43
C ALA A 2 14.12 -3.76 1.75
N PHE A 3 14.69 -4.18 2.88
CA PHE A 3 14.16 -3.82 4.20
C PHE A 3 14.24 -2.32 4.46
N ILE A 4 15.34 -1.70 4.03
CA ILE A 4 15.53 -0.25 4.19
C ILE A 4 14.49 0.50 3.37
N TYR A 5 14.21 0.02 2.16
CA TYR A 5 13.22 0.67 1.30
C TYR A 5 11.80 0.53 1.85
N GLU A 6 11.45 -0.63 2.43
CA GLU A 6 10.15 -0.78 3.08
C GLU A 6 9.97 0.21 4.22
N ASP A 7 11.01 0.42 5.03
CA ASP A 7 10.96 1.42 6.10
C ASP A 7 10.79 2.83 5.55
N ILE A 8 11.47 3.14 4.45
CA ILE A 8 11.31 4.42 3.78
C ILE A 8 9.88 4.59 3.29
N CYS A 9 9.30 3.56 2.66
CA CYS A 9 7.92 3.61 2.17
C CYS A 9 6.93 3.83 3.31
N LYS A 10 7.13 3.16 4.44
CA LYS A 10 6.30 3.34 5.64
C LYS A 10 6.34 4.79 6.12
N THR A 11 7.53 5.37 6.18
CA THR A 11 7.70 6.76 6.60
C THR A 11 7.00 7.71 5.63
N ILE A 12 7.17 7.49 4.33
CA ILE A 12 6.52 8.30 3.30
C ILE A 12 4.99 8.23 3.45
N PHE A 13 4.46 7.03 3.64
CA PHE A 13 3.01 6.87 3.77
C PHE A 13 2.46 7.64 4.96
N VAL A 14 3.12 7.55 6.12
CA VAL A 14 2.69 8.27 7.32
C VAL A 14 2.74 9.78 7.08
N GLU A 15 3.77 10.28 6.40
CA GLU A 15 3.87 11.70 6.07
C GLU A 15 2.76 12.16 5.12
N LEU A 16 2.44 11.36 4.11
CA LEU A 16 1.34 11.69 3.18
C LEU A 16 0.00 11.74 3.92
N CYS A 17 -0.21 10.84 4.86
CA CYS A 17 -1.42 10.85 5.68
C CYS A 17 -1.45 12.07 6.60
N ARG A 18 -0.32 12.39 7.24
CA ARG A 18 -0.20 13.53 8.16
C ARG A 18 -0.44 14.85 7.43
N ASN A 19 0.02 14.95 6.18
CA ASN A 19 -0.15 16.14 5.36
C ASN A 19 -1.50 16.17 4.64
N GLU A 20 -2.36 15.21 4.94
CA GLU A 20 -3.71 15.12 4.37
C GLU A 20 -3.74 14.94 2.86
N GLU A 21 -2.65 14.47 2.26
CA GLU A 21 -2.62 14.12 0.84
C GLU A 21 -3.34 12.81 0.59
N ILE A 22 -3.42 11.96 1.62
CA ILE A 22 -4.17 10.71 1.61
C ILE A 22 -5.17 10.76 2.76
N THR A 23 -6.44 10.48 2.45
CA THR A 23 -7.48 10.40 3.48
C THR A 23 -7.41 9.05 4.17
N PHE A 24 -6.49 8.95 5.12
CA PHE A 24 -6.26 7.72 5.86
C PHE A 24 -5.63 8.09 7.20
N THR A 25 -6.18 7.56 8.29
CA THR A 25 -5.67 7.81 9.64
C THR A 25 -5.12 6.51 10.22
N PRO A 26 -3.81 6.26 10.13
CA PRO A 26 -3.23 5.01 10.66
C PRO A 26 -3.51 4.85 12.14
N SER A 27 -3.94 3.66 12.53
CA SER A 27 -4.22 3.35 13.92
C SER A 27 -2.93 3.37 14.74
N ARG A 28 -3.00 3.97 15.94
CA ARG A 28 -1.84 4.09 16.84
C ARG A 28 -1.87 3.11 18.00
N SER A 29 -2.93 2.33 18.14
CA SER A 29 -3.02 1.39 19.26
C SER A 29 -2.13 0.18 18.97
N GLY A 30 -0.87 0.25 19.45
CA GLY A 30 0.13 -0.76 19.30
C GLY A 30 1.15 -0.45 18.22
N SER A 31 0.76 -0.35 16.96
CA SER A 31 1.69 -0.08 15.85
C SER A 31 0.92 0.43 14.66
N TYR A 32 1.54 1.32 13.88
CA TYR A 32 0.97 1.77 12.63
C TYR A 32 0.88 0.65 11.59
N TRP A 33 1.65 -0.41 11.77
CA TRP A 33 1.84 -1.44 10.77
C TRP A 33 1.50 -2.81 11.33
N LEU A 34 0.80 -3.59 10.53
CA LEU A 34 0.42 -4.93 10.91
C LEU A 34 1.48 -5.89 10.36
N ASN A 35 2.42 -6.27 11.22
CA ASN A 35 3.53 -7.13 10.82
C ASN A 35 3.21 -8.61 10.98
N ASP A 36 2.09 -8.94 11.65
CA ASP A 36 1.81 -10.27 12.14
C ASP A 36 0.67 -11.00 11.45
N PHE A 37 0.42 -10.68 10.19
CA PHE A 37 -0.34 -11.62 9.40
C PHE A 37 0.63 -12.67 8.93
N ASP A 38 1.06 -13.50 9.86
CA ASP A 38 1.88 -14.68 9.67
C ASP A 38 2.48 -14.87 8.30
N GLY A 39 3.75 -15.05 8.20
CA GLY A 39 4.58 -15.41 7.10
C GLY A 39 3.99 -15.85 5.76
N ASP A 40 2.69 -15.97 5.65
CA ASP A 40 2.00 -16.36 4.44
C ASP A 40 1.52 -15.17 3.60
N THR A 41 1.53 -13.95 4.17
CA THR A 41 1.18 -12.78 3.38
C THR A 41 2.45 -12.14 2.84
N GLU A 42 2.59 -12.18 1.53
CA GLU A 42 3.70 -11.52 0.83
C GLU A 42 3.45 -10.04 0.61
N ILE A 43 2.63 -9.43 1.45
CA ILE A 43 2.32 -8.00 1.36
C ILE A 43 3.35 -7.23 2.16
N ASP A 44 4.04 -6.31 1.49
CA ASP A 44 5.17 -5.60 2.10
C ASP A 44 4.78 -4.72 3.27
N VAL A 45 3.68 -3.97 3.13
CA VAL A 45 3.21 -3.08 4.19
C VAL A 45 1.69 -3.15 4.31
N VAL A 46 1.20 -3.22 5.54
CA VAL A 46 -0.24 -3.20 5.82
C VAL A 46 -0.50 -2.25 6.97
N SER A 47 -1.49 -1.38 6.82
CA SER A 47 -1.91 -0.46 7.86
C SER A 47 -3.44 -0.42 7.94
N VAL A 48 -3.97 -0.01 9.09
CA VAL A 48 -5.41 0.01 9.32
C VAL A 48 -5.86 1.39 9.78
N ASP A 49 -6.96 1.85 9.20
CA ASP A 49 -7.67 3.05 9.61
C ASP A 49 -9.02 2.62 10.18
N HIS A 50 -9.12 2.55 11.49
CA HIS A 50 -10.36 2.16 12.15
C HIS A 50 -11.42 3.25 12.08
N GLN A 51 -11.00 4.49 11.97
CA GLN A 51 -11.93 5.62 11.91
C GLN A 51 -12.73 5.62 10.63
N ASN A 52 -12.07 5.36 9.50
CA ASN A 52 -12.71 5.32 8.19
C ASN A 52 -12.99 3.90 7.69
N LYS A 53 -12.67 2.90 8.49
CA LYS A 53 -12.83 1.48 8.17
C LYS A 53 -12.16 1.10 6.86
N ARG A 54 -10.86 1.35 6.81
CA ARG A 54 -10.02 1.07 5.64
C ARG A 54 -8.79 0.28 6.03
N VAL A 55 -8.35 -0.57 5.11
CA VAL A 55 -7.06 -1.27 5.22
C VAL A 55 -6.21 -0.82 4.05
N PHE A 56 -4.97 -0.43 4.34
CA PHE A 56 -4.01 -0.10 3.30
C PHE A 56 -3.07 -1.29 3.11
N ALA A 57 -2.94 -1.75 1.88
CA ALA A 57 -2.01 -2.79 1.50
C ALA A 57 -1.04 -2.24 0.44
N GLY A 58 0.25 -2.28 0.72
CA GLY A 58 1.24 -1.67 -0.13
C GLY A 58 2.32 -2.63 -0.59
N GLU A 59 2.80 -2.38 -1.81
CA GLU A 59 3.91 -3.09 -2.43
C GLU A 59 5.05 -2.10 -2.66
N CYS A 60 6.26 -2.47 -2.26
CA CYS A 60 7.44 -1.60 -2.35
C CYS A 60 8.38 -2.13 -3.43
N LYS A 61 8.62 -1.34 -4.47
CA LYS A 61 9.44 -1.74 -5.63
C LYS A 61 10.65 -0.83 -5.79
N TYR A 62 11.80 -1.34 -5.37
CA TYR A 62 13.08 -0.67 -5.53
C TYR A 62 13.79 -1.23 -6.77
N HIS A 63 13.24 -0.90 -7.95
CA HIS A 63 13.71 -1.40 -9.24
C HIS A 63 14.26 -0.27 -10.09
N ALA A 64 15.13 -0.62 -11.04
CA ALA A 64 15.68 0.34 -11.99
C ALA A 64 14.68 0.74 -13.07
N LYS A 65 13.69 -0.11 -13.33
CA LYS A 65 12.68 0.13 -14.37
C LYS A 65 11.36 0.60 -13.78
N PRO A 66 10.60 1.40 -14.53
CA PRO A 66 9.26 1.80 -14.09
C PRO A 66 8.36 0.59 -13.84
N VAL A 67 7.49 0.71 -12.86
CA VAL A 67 6.60 -0.37 -12.41
C VAL A 67 5.33 -0.37 -13.28
N ASP A 68 4.97 -1.54 -13.77
CA ASP A 68 3.80 -1.71 -14.64
C ASP A 68 2.59 -2.25 -13.87
N ALA A 69 1.45 -2.24 -14.53
CA ALA A 69 0.14 -2.57 -13.96
C ALA A 69 0.03 -3.97 -13.37
N GLN A 70 0.86 -4.91 -13.81
CA GLN A 70 0.88 -6.26 -13.26
C GLN A 70 1.09 -6.28 -11.75
N VAL A 71 1.87 -5.33 -11.23
CA VAL A 71 2.15 -5.24 -9.79
C VAL A 71 0.87 -4.94 -9.02
N TYR A 72 0.02 -4.07 -9.54
CA TYR A 72 -1.27 -3.77 -8.93
C TYR A 72 -2.18 -5.00 -8.92
N PHE A 73 -2.31 -5.68 -10.04
CA PHE A 73 -3.16 -6.87 -10.14
C PHE A 73 -2.65 -7.98 -9.23
N ALA A 74 -1.33 -8.18 -9.16
CA ALA A 74 -0.74 -9.16 -8.27
C ALA A 74 -0.98 -8.81 -6.79
N LEU A 75 -0.90 -7.54 -6.44
CA LEU A 75 -1.18 -7.07 -5.08
C LEU A 75 -2.63 -7.34 -4.69
N LYS A 76 -3.58 -7.06 -5.59
CA LYS A 76 -4.99 -7.35 -5.33
C LYS A 76 -5.21 -8.85 -5.09
N GLU A 77 -4.56 -9.69 -5.85
CA GLU A 77 -4.65 -11.13 -5.69
C GLU A 77 -4.06 -11.58 -4.36
N LYS A 78 -2.91 -11.04 -3.96
CA LYS A 78 -2.31 -11.34 -2.66
C LYS A 78 -3.27 -10.99 -1.52
N VAL A 79 -3.89 -9.83 -1.57
CA VAL A 79 -4.84 -9.40 -0.55
C VAL A 79 -6.08 -10.29 -0.54
N ASN A 80 -6.59 -10.66 -1.71
CA ASN A 80 -7.74 -11.56 -1.81
C ASN A 80 -7.44 -12.93 -1.21
N ASN A 81 -6.21 -13.40 -1.33
CA ASN A 81 -5.78 -14.69 -0.77
C ASN A 81 -5.41 -14.60 0.70
N ALA A 82 -5.21 -13.40 1.22
CA ALA A 82 -4.91 -13.18 2.63
C ALA A 82 -6.19 -13.15 3.46
N THR A 83 -6.79 -14.30 3.69
CA THR A 83 -8.08 -14.42 4.38
C THR A 83 -8.05 -13.85 5.79
N GLU A 84 -6.89 -13.82 6.44
CA GLU A 84 -6.71 -13.26 7.77
C GLU A 84 -7.08 -11.77 7.81
N ILE A 85 -6.74 -11.03 6.77
CA ILE A 85 -7.07 -9.60 6.70
C ILE A 85 -8.59 -9.41 6.66
N ARG A 86 -9.28 -10.21 5.86
CA ARG A 86 -10.73 -10.12 5.74
C ARG A 86 -11.44 -10.53 7.03
N LYS A 87 -10.90 -11.55 7.71
CA LYS A 87 -11.44 -12.01 8.99
C LYS A 87 -11.23 -10.99 10.09
N ALA A 88 -10.05 -10.35 10.10
CA ALA A 88 -9.71 -9.37 11.12
C ALA A 88 -10.48 -8.06 10.95
N PHE A 89 -10.75 -7.66 9.70
CA PHE A 89 -11.38 -6.38 9.39
C PHE A 89 -12.58 -6.57 8.46
N PRO A 90 -13.65 -7.22 8.94
CA PRO A 90 -14.82 -7.46 8.10
C PRO A 90 -15.50 -6.13 7.72
N GLY A 91 -15.80 -5.97 6.45
CA GLY A 91 -16.47 -4.77 5.95
C GLY A 91 -15.55 -3.58 5.70
N TYR A 92 -14.26 -3.72 5.99
CA TYR A 92 -13.30 -2.64 5.69
C TYR A 92 -13.01 -2.60 4.19
N GLU A 93 -12.88 -1.37 3.69
CA GLU A 93 -12.48 -1.12 2.32
C GLU A 93 -10.95 -1.25 2.21
N VAL A 94 -10.47 -1.87 1.14
CA VAL A 94 -9.02 -2.01 0.93
C VAL A 94 -8.54 -0.96 -0.06
N ILE A 95 -7.47 -0.27 0.33
CA ILE A 95 -6.76 0.66 -0.55
C ILE A 95 -5.40 0.07 -0.84
N TYR A 96 -5.06 0.00 -2.12
CA TYR A 96 -3.80 -0.56 -2.58
C TYR A 96 -2.81 0.55 -2.88
N GLY A 97 -1.57 0.37 -2.47
CA GLY A 97 -0.52 1.34 -2.75
C GLY A 97 0.69 0.67 -3.39
N VAL A 98 1.27 1.33 -4.38
CA VAL A 98 2.52 0.87 -4.98
C VAL A 98 3.53 2.00 -4.86
N PHE A 99 4.65 1.69 -4.20
CA PHE A 99 5.77 2.61 -4.04
C PHE A 99 6.86 2.20 -5.03
N SER A 100 7.30 3.12 -5.85
CA SER A 100 8.33 2.85 -6.85
C SER A 100 9.42 3.91 -6.81
N LYS A 101 10.66 3.47 -6.77
CA LYS A 101 11.81 4.36 -6.89
C LYS A 101 11.91 4.95 -8.30
N SER A 102 11.56 4.17 -9.30
CA SER A 102 11.78 4.52 -10.72
C SER A 102 10.51 4.94 -11.45
N GLY A 103 9.44 5.18 -10.71
CA GLY A 103 8.19 5.62 -11.30
C GLY A 103 7.37 4.49 -11.89
N PHE A 104 6.46 4.85 -12.81
CA PHE A 104 5.42 3.95 -13.31
C PHE A 104 5.31 4.05 -14.82
N THR A 105 4.89 2.96 -15.46
CA THR A 105 4.60 2.96 -16.88
C THR A 105 3.34 3.78 -17.14
N GLN A 106 3.15 4.22 -18.38
CA GLN A 106 1.93 4.96 -18.76
C GLN A 106 0.69 4.10 -18.55
N ARG A 107 0.79 2.79 -18.82
CA ARG A 107 -0.32 1.86 -18.60
C ARG A 107 -0.73 1.86 -17.12
N MET A 108 0.24 1.80 -16.21
CA MET A 108 -0.04 1.85 -14.76
C MET A 108 -0.70 3.18 -14.38
N LEU A 109 -0.19 4.29 -14.89
CA LEU A 109 -0.76 5.60 -14.62
C LEU A 109 -2.20 5.71 -15.12
N ASP A 110 -2.48 5.17 -16.30
CA ASP A 110 -3.82 5.20 -16.88
C ASP A 110 -4.81 4.37 -16.05
N ILE A 111 -4.38 3.19 -15.61
CA ILE A 111 -5.21 2.34 -14.75
C ILE A 111 -5.50 3.02 -13.42
N ALA A 112 -4.50 3.67 -12.84
CA ALA A 112 -4.68 4.36 -11.56
C ALA A 112 -5.66 5.52 -11.67
N LYS A 113 -5.69 6.22 -12.80
CA LYS A 113 -6.64 7.32 -13.02
C LYS A 113 -8.09 6.84 -13.04
N GLU A 114 -8.31 5.63 -13.50
CA GLU A 114 -9.65 5.05 -13.62
C GLU A 114 -10.07 4.25 -12.38
N SER A 115 -9.16 4.09 -11.42
CA SER A 115 -9.40 3.28 -10.23
C SER A 115 -9.42 4.16 -9.00
N VAL A 116 -10.37 3.89 -8.10
CA VAL A 116 -10.51 4.67 -6.87
C VAL A 116 -9.77 4.06 -5.69
N ASP A 117 -9.24 2.86 -5.85
CA ASP A 117 -8.67 2.07 -4.77
C ASP A 117 -7.14 1.93 -4.84
N ILE A 118 -6.47 2.64 -5.72
CA ILE A 118 -5.02 2.54 -5.86
C ILE A 118 -4.33 3.89 -5.69
N LEU A 119 -3.22 3.87 -4.96
CA LEU A 119 -2.34 5.01 -4.77
C LEU A 119 -0.98 4.66 -5.35
N LEU A 120 -0.42 5.56 -6.13
CA LEU A 120 0.92 5.42 -6.69
C LEU A 120 1.83 6.47 -6.08
N VAL A 121 2.95 6.01 -5.52
CA VAL A 121 3.93 6.89 -4.89
C VAL A 121 5.28 6.70 -5.58
N ASN A 122 5.79 7.79 -6.15
CA ASN A 122 7.09 7.82 -6.81
C ASN A 122 8.03 8.62 -5.92
N GLU A 123 9.08 7.97 -5.42
CA GLU A 123 9.96 8.54 -4.41
C GLU A 123 9.13 8.96 -3.20
N ASP A 124 9.00 10.26 -2.94
CA ASP A 124 8.21 10.78 -1.82
C ASP A 124 6.95 11.52 -2.28
N HIS A 125 6.58 11.37 -3.54
CA HIS A 125 5.45 12.08 -4.15
C HIS A 125 4.30 11.17 -4.51
N LEU A 126 3.10 11.60 -4.15
CA LEU A 126 1.88 10.97 -4.64
C LEU A 126 1.69 11.36 -6.11
N VAL A 127 1.54 10.37 -6.95
CA VAL A 127 1.41 10.58 -8.39
C VAL A 127 -0.03 10.85 -8.79
#